data_27312b39746eedf89fff5246294dc239
#
_entry.id   27312b39746eedf89fff5246294dc239
#
_cell.length_a   1.000
_cell.length_b   1.000
_cell.length_c   1.000
_cell.angle_alpha   90.00
_cell.angle_beta   90.00
_cell.angle_gamma   90.00
#
_symmetry.space_group_name_H-M   'P 1'
#
loop_
_entity.id
_entity.type
_entity.pdbx_description
1 polymer ?
#
loop_
_entity_poly.entity_id
_entity_poly.type
_entity_poly.pdbx_seq_one_letter_code
_entity_poly.pdbx_strand_id
1 'polypeptide(L)'
;MFTKSCLSLIHLKHSRKKNLDFFLFSLIQSVNRTDKMRKDRFGERIAMSLFYGNGIALTEKTLDLLWGRQNLTVNNIANVDTPNYKSKYLSFENELLHHISMAEQGGQKKWNVARAINLQQGRIHSTKNESSRLDGNNVDMDQEQVELVKTTYAYQYMVNSVNNDLKRLMTAVKSF
;
A
#
# COMPACT_ATOMS: atom_id res chain seq x y z
N MET A 1 -26.77 57.35 -22.39
CA MET A 1 -26.18 56.22 -23.14
C MET A 1 -25.28 55.35 -22.24
N PHE A 2 -25.60 55.20 -20.93
CA PHE A 2 -24.72 54.56 -19.93
C PHE A 2 -25.35 53.32 -19.21
N THR A 3 -26.54 52.88 -19.59
CA THR A 3 -27.30 51.87 -18.84
C THR A 3 -27.16 50.42 -19.37
N LYS A 4 -26.67 50.24 -20.60
CA LYS A 4 -26.52 48.86 -21.19
C LYS A 4 -25.24 48.13 -20.78
N SER A 5 -24.18 48.87 -20.41
CA SER A 5 -22.88 48.30 -20.06
C SER A 5 -22.82 47.69 -18.63
N CYS A 6 -23.67 48.22 -17.72
CA CYS A 6 -23.70 47.75 -16.33
C CYS A 6 -24.47 46.41 -16.16
N LEU A 7 -25.52 46.22 -16.97
CA LEU A 7 -26.33 45.00 -16.95
C LEU A 7 -25.55 43.76 -17.51
N SER A 8 -24.68 43.96 -18.50
CA SER A 8 -23.86 42.89 -19.06
C SER A 8 -22.78 42.42 -18.07
N LEU A 9 -22.21 43.30 -17.28
CA LEU A 9 -21.22 42.96 -16.25
C LEU A 9 -21.84 42.22 -15.05
N ILE A 10 -23.07 42.51 -14.70
CA ILE A 10 -23.81 41.82 -13.64
C ILE A 10 -24.18 40.41 -14.10
N HIS A 11 -24.57 40.22 -15.36
CA HIS A 11 -24.92 38.93 -15.93
C HIS A 11 -23.69 38.02 -16.06
N LEU A 12 -22.54 38.56 -16.43
CA LEU A 12 -21.25 37.82 -16.49
C LEU A 12 -20.74 37.41 -15.10
N LYS A 13 -20.92 38.27 -14.07
CA LYS A 13 -20.57 37.91 -12.69
C LYS A 13 -21.46 36.79 -12.13
N HIS A 14 -22.76 36.84 -12.45
CA HIS A 14 -23.71 35.82 -11.98
C HIS A 14 -23.52 34.47 -12.68
N SER A 15 -23.16 34.46 -13.97
CA SER A 15 -22.84 33.24 -14.72
C SER A 15 -21.53 32.56 -14.24
N ARG A 16 -20.48 33.34 -13.95
CA ARG A 16 -19.22 32.81 -13.38
C ARG A 16 -19.41 32.21 -12.00
N LYS A 17 -20.27 32.81 -11.16
CA LYS A 17 -20.55 32.28 -9.83
C LYS A 17 -21.27 30.94 -9.89
N LYS A 18 -22.27 30.79 -10.76
CA LYS A 18 -22.98 29.53 -10.96
C LYS A 18 -22.07 28.41 -11.47
N ASN A 19 -21.14 28.71 -12.38
CA ASN A 19 -20.16 27.73 -12.88
C ASN A 19 -19.15 27.33 -11.81
N LEU A 20 -18.74 28.27 -10.94
CA LEU A 20 -17.84 27.98 -9.84
C LEU A 20 -18.52 27.11 -8.77
N ASP A 21 -19.78 27.42 -8.44
CA ASP A 21 -20.57 26.65 -7.47
C ASP A 21 -20.88 25.23 -8.00
N PHE A 22 -21.14 25.08 -9.29
CA PHE A 22 -21.32 23.76 -9.92
C PHE A 22 -20.02 22.94 -9.93
N PHE A 23 -18.88 23.60 -10.20
CA PHE A 23 -17.57 22.95 -10.18
C PHE A 23 -17.17 22.51 -8.76
N LEU A 24 -17.38 23.39 -7.77
CA LEU A 24 -17.18 23.06 -6.35
C LEU A 24 -18.10 21.94 -5.88
N PHE A 25 -19.37 21.96 -6.27
CA PHE A 25 -20.32 20.88 -5.96
C PHE A 25 -19.91 19.54 -6.58
N SER A 26 -19.45 19.55 -7.84
CA SER A 26 -18.90 18.36 -8.51
C SER A 26 -17.65 17.81 -7.83
N LEU A 27 -16.72 18.71 -7.40
CA LEU A 27 -15.53 18.33 -6.63
C LEU A 27 -15.90 17.73 -5.26
N ILE A 28 -16.84 18.34 -4.53
CA ILE A 28 -17.31 17.82 -3.24
C ILE A 28 -17.97 16.44 -3.43
N GLN A 29 -18.76 16.24 -4.48
CA GLN A 29 -19.34 14.91 -4.78
C GLN A 29 -18.27 13.87 -5.14
N SER A 30 -17.22 14.25 -5.88
CA SER A 30 -16.14 13.33 -6.22
C SER A 30 -15.33 12.92 -4.98
N VAL A 31 -15.02 13.87 -4.09
CA VAL A 31 -14.34 13.61 -2.81
C VAL A 31 -15.20 12.72 -1.90
N ASN A 32 -16.49 13.01 -1.77
CA ASN A 32 -17.40 12.19 -0.97
C ASN A 32 -17.57 10.76 -1.52
N ARG A 33 -17.52 10.59 -2.86
CA ARG A 33 -17.59 9.27 -3.49
C ARG A 33 -16.32 8.46 -3.24
N THR A 34 -15.13 9.09 -3.26
CA THR A 34 -13.87 8.41 -2.95
C THR A 34 -13.78 8.04 -1.47
N ASP A 35 -14.27 8.89 -0.56
CA ASP A 35 -14.32 8.59 0.87
C ASP A 35 -15.32 7.47 1.20
N LYS A 36 -16.46 7.43 0.51
CA LYS A 36 -17.43 6.33 0.65
C LYS A 36 -16.83 5.01 0.19
N MET A 37 -16.21 4.95 -1.00
CA MET A 37 -15.53 3.74 -1.49
C MET A 37 -14.34 3.32 -0.60
N ARG A 38 -13.70 4.25 0.09
CA ARG A 38 -12.63 3.96 1.04
C ARG A 38 -13.19 3.35 2.33
N LYS A 39 -14.34 3.87 2.82
CA LYS A 39 -15.04 3.33 4.00
C LYS A 39 -15.64 1.96 3.71
N ASP A 40 -16.23 1.77 2.55
CA ASP A 40 -16.85 0.50 2.16
C ASP A 40 -15.78 -0.60 2.03
N ARG A 41 -14.65 -0.33 1.37
CA ARG A 41 -13.49 -1.25 1.32
C ARG A 41 -12.86 -1.52 2.68
N PHE A 42 -12.86 -0.54 3.58
CA PHE A 42 -12.37 -0.74 4.95
C PHE A 42 -13.33 -1.62 5.75
N GLY A 43 -14.64 -1.43 5.61
CA GLY A 43 -15.67 -2.27 6.23
C GLY A 43 -15.64 -3.72 5.73
N GLU A 44 -15.48 -3.93 4.42
CA GLU A 44 -15.34 -5.25 3.81
C GLU A 44 -14.08 -5.98 4.29
N ARG A 45 -12.94 -5.29 4.38
CA ARG A 45 -11.69 -5.86 4.91
C ARG A 45 -11.81 -6.27 6.37
N ILE A 46 -12.52 -5.48 7.18
CA ILE A 46 -12.78 -5.83 8.59
C ILE A 46 -13.72 -7.03 8.68
N ALA A 47 -14.78 -7.06 7.89
CA ALA A 47 -15.69 -8.20 7.83
C ALA A 47 -14.95 -9.49 7.38
N MET A 48 -14.12 -9.40 6.36
CA MET A 48 -13.26 -10.51 5.92
C MET A 48 -12.30 -10.96 7.03
N SER A 49 -11.65 -10.04 7.74
CA SER A 49 -10.73 -10.40 8.84
C SER A 49 -11.44 -11.08 10.02
N LEU A 50 -12.71 -10.77 10.25
CA LEU A 50 -13.54 -11.44 11.28
C LEU A 50 -13.86 -12.88 10.87
N PHE A 51 -14.14 -13.15 9.60
CA PHE A 51 -14.45 -14.49 9.10
C PHE A 51 -13.20 -15.36 8.88
N TYR A 52 -12.12 -14.80 8.33
CA TYR A 52 -10.90 -15.55 7.96
C TYR A 52 -9.81 -15.51 9.03
N GLY A 53 -9.97 -14.70 10.09
CA GLY A 53 -8.99 -14.54 11.17
C GLY A 53 -7.79 -13.68 10.75
N ASN A 54 -7.00 -13.30 11.75
CA ASN A 54 -5.83 -12.43 11.55
C ASN A 54 -4.71 -13.09 10.72
N GLY A 55 -4.68 -14.43 10.65
CA GLY A 55 -3.66 -15.17 9.90
C GLY A 55 -3.69 -14.88 8.41
N ILE A 56 -4.85 -14.97 7.77
CA ILE A 56 -4.99 -14.70 6.33
C ILE A 56 -4.73 -13.22 6.02
N ALA A 57 -5.22 -12.30 6.85
CA ALA A 57 -4.94 -10.88 6.69
C ALA A 57 -3.43 -10.57 6.82
N LEU A 58 -2.73 -11.26 7.72
CA LEU A 58 -1.29 -11.15 7.87
C LEU A 58 -0.55 -11.67 6.64
N THR A 59 -0.93 -12.83 6.12
CA THR A 59 -0.30 -13.41 4.92
C THR A 59 -0.57 -12.57 3.67
N GLU A 60 -1.78 -12.02 3.49
CA GLU A 60 -2.11 -11.06 2.43
C GLU A 60 -1.17 -9.85 2.50
N LYS A 61 -1.06 -9.25 3.67
CA LYS A 61 -0.19 -8.08 3.87
C LYS A 61 1.28 -8.39 3.63
N THR A 62 1.74 -9.55 4.08
CA THR A 62 3.12 -9.99 3.86
C THR A 62 3.40 -10.22 2.37
N LEU A 63 2.45 -10.78 1.62
CA LEU A 63 2.56 -10.93 0.16
C LEU A 63 2.69 -9.58 -0.54
N ASP A 64 1.89 -8.58 -0.17
CA ASP A 64 1.99 -7.22 -0.71
C ASP A 64 3.38 -6.61 -0.48
N LEU A 65 3.92 -6.80 0.73
CA LEU A 65 5.24 -6.27 1.10
C LEU A 65 6.38 -7.01 0.38
N LEU A 66 6.29 -8.34 0.24
CA LEU A 66 7.25 -9.14 -0.52
C LEU A 66 7.23 -8.77 -2.01
N TRP A 67 6.05 -8.55 -2.59
CA TRP A 67 5.93 -8.07 -3.96
C TRP A 67 6.56 -6.69 -4.14
N GLY A 68 6.33 -5.79 -3.18
CA GLY A 68 6.98 -4.48 -3.15
C GLY A 68 8.52 -4.59 -3.09
N ARG A 69 9.05 -5.48 -2.27
CA ARG A 69 10.49 -5.77 -2.18
C ARG A 69 11.04 -6.30 -3.51
N GLN A 70 10.36 -7.27 -4.10
CA GLN A 70 10.77 -7.83 -5.39
C GLN A 70 10.86 -6.76 -6.48
N ASN A 71 9.88 -5.85 -6.56
CA ASN A 71 9.91 -4.74 -7.51
C ASN A 71 11.10 -3.80 -7.28
N LEU A 72 11.46 -3.52 -6.02
CA LEU A 72 12.63 -2.68 -5.72
C LEU A 72 13.93 -3.37 -6.12
N THR A 73 14.08 -4.67 -5.83
CA THR A 73 15.25 -5.46 -6.21
C THR A 73 15.40 -5.53 -7.74
N VAL A 74 14.31 -5.78 -8.47
CA VAL A 74 14.34 -5.76 -9.94
C VAL A 74 14.73 -4.37 -10.47
N ASN A 75 14.24 -3.31 -9.83
CA ASN A 75 14.59 -1.94 -10.19
C ASN A 75 16.08 -1.62 -9.91
N ASN A 76 16.64 -2.13 -8.79
CA ASN A 76 18.07 -2.02 -8.51
C ASN A 76 18.89 -2.73 -9.60
N ILE A 77 18.52 -3.97 -9.94
CA ILE A 77 19.20 -4.74 -11.00
C ILE A 77 19.16 -4.01 -12.34
N ALA A 78 18.00 -3.46 -12.72
CA ALA A 78 17.84 -2.72 -13.97
C ALA A 78 18.70 -1.44 -14.04
N ASN A 79 19.11 -0.91 -12.88
CA ASN A 79 19.90 0.32 -12.76
C ASN A 79 21.36 0.07 -12.37
N VAL A 80 21.86 -1.16 -12.51
CA VAL A 80 23.25 -1.52 -12.15
C VAL A 80 24.31 -0.70 -12.90
N ASP A 81 24.02 -0.28 -14.13
CA ASP A 81 24.90 0.53 -14.96
C ASP A 81 24.52 2.01 -15.03
N THR A 82 23.54 2.44 -14.23
CA THR A 82 23.12 3.84 -14.18
C THR A 82 24.04 4.64 -13.26
N PRO A 83 24.79 5.67 -13.76
CA PRO A 83 25.66 6.47 -12.92
C PRO A 83 24.92 7.16 -11.77
N ASN A 84 25.57 7.25 -10.61
CA ASN A 84 25.05 7.86 -9.38
C ASN A 84 23.78 7.24 -8.81
N TYR A 85 23.33 6.07 -9.31
CA TYR A 85 22.19 5.38 -8.76
C TYR A 85 22.50 4.83 -7.36
N LYS A 86 21.53 4.92 -6.46
CA LYS A 86 21.60 4.37 -5.10
C LYS A 86 20.55 3.28 -4.92
N SER A 87 21.01 2.11 -4.51
CA SER A 87 20.14 0.96 -4.26
C SER A 87 19.08 1.28 -3.21
N LYS A 88 17.90 0.68 -3.36
CA LYS A 88 16.76 0.84 -2.46
C LYS A 88 16.31 -0.53 -1.97
N TYR A 89 15.99 -0.62 -0.69
CA TYR A 89 15.45 -1.85 -0.13
C TYR A 89 14.23 -1.57 0.75
N LEU A 90 13.35 -2.56 0.87
CA LEU A 90 12.16 -2.52 1.70
C LEU A 90 12.38 -3.32 2.98
N SER A 91 12.20 -2.69 4.13
CA SER A 91 12.25 -3.33 5.44
C SER A 91 10.87 -3.26 6.08
N PHE A 92 10.39 -4.36 6.62
CA PHE A 92 9.07 -4.41 7.25
C PHE A 92 8.96 -5.45 8.38
N GLU A 93 9.82 -6.46 8.42
CA GLU A 93 9.66 -7.62 9.31
C GLU A 93 9.69 -7.22 10.78
N ASN A 94 10.72 -6.49 11.17
CA ASN A 94 10.90 -6.07 12.57
C ASN A 94 9.78 -5.10 13.01
N GLU A 95 9.37 -4.21 12.14
CA GLU A 95 8.30 -3.26 12.41
C GLU A 95 6.95 -4.00 12.54
N LEU A 96 6.69 -4.96 11.66
CA LEU A 96 5.49 -5.80 11.72
C LEU A 96 5.44 -6.60 13.03
N LEU A 97 6.53 -7.26 13.42
CA LEU A 97 6.62 -8.01 14.68
C LEU A 97 6.40 -7.09 15.88
N HIS A 98 7.01 -5.92 15.90
CA HIS A 98 6.82 -4.93 16.95
C HIS A 98 5.36 -4.49 17.06
N HIS A 99 4.71 -4.16 15.94
CA HIS A 99 3.29 -3.76 15.94
C HIS A 99 2.36 -4.87 16.41
N ILE A 100 2.64 -6.13 16.04
CA ILE A 100 1.86 -7.28 16.50
C ILE A 100 2.04 -7.48 18.01
N SER A 101 3.28 -7.47 18.51
CA SER A 101 3.57 -7.67 19.94
C SER A 101 2.94 -6.59 20.81
N MET A 102 2.95 -5.33 20.37
CA MET A 102 2.27 -4.23 21.06
C MET A 102 0.74 -4.38 21.06
N ALA A 103 0.18 -4.85 19.94
CA ALA A 103 -1.25 -5.06 19.81
C ALA A 103 -1.76 -6.22 20.68
N GLU A 104 -0.94 -7.22 20.95
CA GLU A 104 -1.26 -8.37 21.81
C GLU A 104 -1.32 -8.01 23.29
N GLN A 105 -0.66 -6.94 23.71
CA GLN A 105 -0.68 -6.48 25.12
C GLN A 105 -1.97 -5.75 25.49
N GLY A 106 -2.80 -5.35 24.51
CA GLY A 106 -4.05 -4.64 24.74
C GLY A 106 -5.24 -5.56 25.05
N GLY A 107 -6.28 -5.01 25.70
CA GLY A 107 -7.48 -5.76 26.14
C GLY A 107 -8.33 -6.36 25.00
N GLN A 108 -8.27 -5.82 23.78
CA GLN A 108 -8.99 -6.30 22.58
C GLN A 108 -8.02 -6.90 21.55
N LYS A 109 -7.33 -7.95 21.92
CA LYS A 109 -6.19 -8.53 21.19
C LYS A 109 -6.46 -8.76 19.69
N LYS A 110 -7.58 -9.42 19.34
CA LYS A 110 -7.89 -9.73 17.92
C LYS A 110 -8.08 -8.48 17.06
N TRP A 111 -8.82 -7.51 17.57
CA TRP A 111 -9.08 -6.24 16.87
C TRP A 111 -7.82 -5.39 16.72
N ASN A 112 -7.04 -5.30 17.80
CA ASN A 112 -5.80 -4.52 17.79
C ASN A 112 -4.77 -5.11 16.81
N VAL A 113 -4.64 -6.44 16.77
CA VAL A 113 -3.76 -7.14 15.84
C VAL A 113 -4.23 -6.92 14.39
N ALA A 114 -5.52 -7.06 14.09
CA ALA A 114 -6.06 -6.80 12.75
C ALA A 114 -5.79 -5.35 12.30
N ARG A 115 -5.94 -4.38 13.21
CA ARG A 115 -5.64 -2.98 12.94
C ARG A 115 -4.14 -2.76 12.70
N ALA A 116 -3.28 -3.36 13.52
CA ALA A 116 -1.82 -3.27 13.38
C ALA A 116 -1.36 -3.81 12.01
N ILE A 117 -1.87 -4.96 11.57
CA ILE A 117 -1.58 -5.56 10.27
C ILE A 117 -1.99 -4.61 9.12
N ASN A 118 -3.22 -4.05 9.18
CA ASN A 118 -3.72 -3.17 8.14
C ASN A 118 -2.99 -1.83 8.04
N LEU A 119 -2.47 -1.32 9.16
CA LEU A 119 -1.73 -0.06 9.20
C LEU A 119 -0.26 -0.22 8.80
N GLN A 120 0.24 -1.47 8.73
CA GLN A 120 1.63 -1.71 8.39
C GLN A 120 1.94 -1.23 6.98
N GLN A 121 2.95 -0.40 6.87
CA GLN A 121 3.55 0.04 5.61
C GLN A 121 5.04 -0.31 5.64
N GLY A 122 5.53 -0.92 4.57
CA GLY A 122 6.96 -1.16 4.45
C GLY A 122 7.72 0.16 4.31
N ARG A 123 8.87 0.26 4.94
CA ARG A 123 9.77 1.41 4.79
C ARG A 123 10.76 1.18 3.68
N ILE A 124 10.78 2.11 2.73
CA ILE A 124 11.79 2.12 1.67
C ILE A 124 12.99 2.90 2.18
N HIS A 125 14.13 2.24 2.21
CA HIS A 125 15.41 2.82 2.55
C HIS A 125 16.26 2.95 1.30
N SER A 126 16.97 4.07 1.16
CA SER A 126 18.01 4.23 0.15
C SER A 126 19.35 4.01 0.82
N THR A 127 20.18 3.18 0.23
CA THR A 127 21.52 2.91 0.72
C THR A 127 22.40 4.14 0.45
N LYS A 128 22.91 4.77 1.52
CA LYS A 128 23.78 5.95 1.41
C LYS A 128 25.26 5.58 1.42
N ASN A 129 25.58 4.29 1.45
CA ASN A 129 26.94 3.81 1.50
C ASN A 129 27.76 4.36 0.34
N GLU A 130 29.00 4.65 0.60
CA GLU A 130 29.96 5.04 -0.42
C GLU A 130 30.03 3.95 -1.47
N SER A 131 30.05 4.35 -2.74
CA SER A 131 30.20 3.41 -3.82
C SER A 131 31.66 3.00 -3.93
N SER A 132 31.91 1.71 -4.09
CA SER A 132 33.23 1.21 -4.49
C SER A 132 33.52 1.47 -5.97
N ARG A 133 32.52 1.88 -6.75
CA ARG A 133 32.58 2.17 -8.18
C ARG A 133 32.84 3.66 -8.42
N LEU A 134 33.65 3.96 -9.44
CA LEU A 134 33.99 5.33 -9.84
C LEU A 134 32.80 6.14 -10.38
N ASP A 135 31.76 5.45 -10.83
CA ASP A 135 30.51 6.06 -11.35
C ASP A 135 29.53 6.47 -10.24
N GLY A 136 29.87 6.24 -8.96
CA GLY A 136 29.03 6.58 -7.83
C GLY A 136 27.82 5.66 -7.64
N ASN A 137 27.66 4.61 -8.45
CA ASN A 137 26.62 3.59 -8.26
C ASN A 137 27.05 2.64 -7.14
N ASN A 138 26.09 2.21 -6.28
CA ASN A 138 26.34 1.28 -5.19
C ASN A 138 25.49 -0.01 -5.28
N VAL A 139 24.93 -0.32 -6.45
CA VAL A 139 24.21 -1.57 -6.68
C VAL A 139 25.22 -2.71 -6.83
N ASP A 140 25.11 -3.72 -5.98
CA ASP A 140 25.84 -4.98 -6.09
C ASP A 140 24.93 -6.02 -6.77
N MET A 141 25.25 -6.39 -8.01
CA MET A 141 24.45 -7.30 -8.81
C MET A 141 24.31 -8.68 -8.19
N ASP A 142 25.36 -9.19 -7.57
CA ASP A 142 25.34 -10.51 -6.95
C ASP A 142 24.44 -10.55 -5.73
N GLN A 143 24.54 -9.51 -4.89
CA GLN A 143 23.64 -9.36 -3.72
C GLN A 143 22.18 -9.19 -4.14
N GLU A 144 21.90 -8.37 -5.13
CA GLU A 144 20.52 -8.14 -5.60
C GLU A 144 19.91 -9.42 -6.22
N GLN A 145 20.69 -10.22 -6.96
CA GLN A 145 20.22 -11.50 -7.48
C GLN A 145 19.90 -12.49 -6.35
N VAL A 146 20.75 -12.60 -5.33
CA VAL A 146 20.48 -13.44 -4.16
C VAL A 146 19.23 -12.99 -3.44
N GLU A 147 19.04 -11.68 -3.25
CA GLU A 147 17.87 -11.13 -2.59
C GLU A 147 16.58 -11.34 -3.41
N LEU A 148 16.68 -11.25 -4.74
CA LEU A 148 15.58 -11.57 -5.65
C LEU A 148 15.14 -13.04 -5.49
N VAL A 149 16.07 -13.95 -5.48
CA VAL A 149 15.79 -15.39 -5.30
C VAL A 149 15.15 -15.65 -3.93
N LYS A 150 15.71 -15.11 -2.86
CA LYS A 150 15.15 -15.24 -1.49
C LYS A 150 13.72 -14.71 -1.43
N THR A 151 13.48 -13.52 -1.97
CA THR A 151 12.14 -12.88 -1.97
C THR A 151 11.15 -13.69 -2.80
N THR A 152 11.58 -14.26 -3.92
CA THR A 152 10.74 -15.13 -4.76
C THR A 152 10.33 -16.40 -4.03
N TYR A 153 11.27 -17.06 -3.35
CA TYR A 153 10.94 -18.24 -2.54
C TYR A 153 10.04 -17.91 -1.35
N ALA A 154 10.30 -16.79 -0.67
CA ALA A 154 9.43 -16.33 0.42
C ALA A 154 8.00 -16.06 -0.07
N TYR A 155 7.85 -15.43 -1.23
CA TYR A 155 6.56 -15.20 -1.86
C TYR A 155 5.83 -16.51 -2.19
N GLN A 156 6.51 -17.46 -2.83
CA GLN A 156 5.94 -18.77 -3.15
C GLN A 156 5.52 -19.55 -1.88
N TYR A 157 6.34 -19.50 -0.83
CA TYR A 157 6.00 -20.10 0.46
C TYR A 157 4.72 -19.49 1.05
N MET A 158 4.58 -18.16 1.04
CA MET A 158 3.39 -17.48 1.53
C MET A 158 2.15 -17.82 0.71
N VAL A 159 2.25 -17.89 -0.62
CA VAL A 159 1.14 -18.32 -1.49
C VAL A 159 0.70 -19.75 -1.14
N ASN A 160 1.63 -20.66 -0.93
CA ASN A 160 1.32 -22.02 -0.51
C ASN A 160 0.65 -22.06 0.87
N SER A 161 1.09 -21.22 1.80
CA SER A 161 0.46 -21.09 3.12
C SER A 161 -1.00 -20.66 3.01
N VAL A 162 -1.29 -19.62 2.22
CA VAL A 162 -2.68 -19.16 1.98
C VAL A 162 -3.53 -20.30 1.36
N ASN A 163 -3.00 -20.98 0.36
CA ASN A 163 -3.71 -22.09 -0.28
C ASN A 163 -4.04 -23.21 0.71
N ASN A 164 -3.14 -23.53 1.63
CA ASN A 164 -3.37 -24.52 2.67
C ASN A 164 -4.43 -24.07 3.67
N ASP A 165 -4.41 -22.81 4.08
CA ASP A 165 -5.43 -22.25 4.98
C ASP A 165 -6.81 -22.25 4.31
N LEU A 166 -6.89 -21.88 3.04
CA LEU A 166 -8.16 -21.93 2.28
C LEU A 166 -8.67 -23.37 2.15
N LYS A 167 -7.80 -24.35 1.87
CA LYS A 167 -8.18 -25.77 1.82
C LYS A 167 -8.73 -26.26 3.16
N ARG A 168 -8.10 -25.87 4.27
CA ARG A 168 -8.57 -26.20 5.63
C ARG A 168 -9.98 -25.63 5.89
N LEU A 169 -10.21 -24.36 5.52
CA LEU A 169 -11.52 -23.74 5.64
C LEU A 169 -12.58 -24.42 4.77
N MET A 170 -12.25 -24.74 3.51
CA MET A 170 -13.15 -25.47 2.61
C MET A 170 -13.50 -26.86 3.14
N THR A 171 -12.53 -27.57 3.74
CA THR A 171 -12.78 -28.88 4.35
C THR A 171 -13.72 -28.74 5.56
N ALA A 172 -13.51 -27.73 6.40
CA ALA A 172 -14.38 -27.47 7.54
C ALA A 172 -15.83 -27.17 7.13
N VAL A 173 -16.03 -26.41 6.04
CA VAL A 173 -17.39 -26.10 5.51
C VAL A 173 -18.05 -27.34 4.91
N LYS A 174 -17.30 -28.25 4.28
CA LYS A 174 -17.87 -29.48 3.68
C LYS A 174 -18.20 -30.58 4.71
N SER A 175 -17.69 -30.45 5.92
CA SER A 175 -17.93 -31.42 6.99
C SER A 175 -19.25 -31.20 7.74
N PHE A 176 -19.99 -30.14 7.39
CA PHE A 176 -21.35 -29.86 7.87
C PHE A 176 -22.36 -30.14 6.76
#